data_5cba2bfd72624a1322fa831a1ac4f2c6
#
_entry.id   5cba2bfd72624a1322fa831a1ac4f2c6
#
_cell.length_a   1.000
_cell.length_b   1.000
_cell.length_c   1.000
_cell.angle_alpha   90.00
_cell.angle_beta   90.00
_cell.angle_gamma   90.00
#
_symmetry.space_group_name_H-M   'P 1'
#
loop_
_entity.id
_entity.type
_entity.pdbx_description
1 polymer ?
#
loop_
_entity_poly.entity_id
_entity_poly.type
_entity_poly.pdbx_seq_one_letter_code
_entity_poly.pdbx_strand_id
1 'polypeptide(L)'
;MNINEETPSKSSNSNQENTPIANSTVDTMESLIEEFSPKEILERGEIVDGTVINIQDNGLVIDLGQKSEGFVPKNEMRSLTNTETYEKGKTLITYVIFPETQEGTILLSVDRARGEQGWKTLDVARQEGKTLIGKIVDSNKGGAVVECEGVQGFVPLSQLIGPARELYT
;
A
#
# COMPACT_ATOMS: atom_id res chain seq x y z
N MET A 1 -50.19 -20.67 62.38
CA MET A 1 -51.49 -20.01 62.63
C MET A 1 -51.77 -19.13 61.45
N ASN A 2 -52.69 -19.66 60.68
CA ASN A 2 -53.81 -18.99 60.07
C ASN A 2 -53.48 -18.01 58.92
N ILE A 3 -53.89 -18.47 57.82
CA ILE A 3 -55.08 -18.74 57.00
C ILE A 3 -55.53 -17.50 56.27
N ASN A 4 -55.86 -17.82 55.03
CA ASN A 4 -56.91 -17.37 54.12
C ASN A 4 -56.55 -16.25 53.16
N GLU A 5 -56.56 -16.58 51.86
CA GLU A 5 -57.74 -16.68 50.93
C GLU A 5 -58.33 -15.31 50.63
N GLU A 6 -58.29 -14.87 49.44
CA GLU A 6 -59.28 -15.05 48.39
C GLU A 6 -58.97 -14.20 47.15
N THR A 7 -59.07 -14.78 45.99
CA THR A 7 -59.40 -14.11 44.75
C THR A 7 -60.90 -13.78 44.73
N PRO A 8 -61.45 -12.88 43.89
CA PRO A 8 -61.33 -12.92 42.46
C PRO A 8 -61.53 -11.60 41.66
N SER A 9 -61.26 -11.74 40.41
CA SER A 9 -61.99 -11.25 39.21
C SER A 9 -61.91 -9.80 38.74
N LYS A 10 -61.53 -9.79 37.46
CA LYS A 10 -62.07 -9.03 36.31
C LYS A 10 -61.78 -7.56 36.12
N SER A 11 -61.18 -7.37 35.01
CA SER A 11 -61.66 -6.65 33.82
C SER A 11 -60.64 -5.70 33.21
N SER A 12 -60.27 -6.07 32.02
CA SER A 12 -60.10 -5.23 30.80
C SER A 12 -59.51 -3.84 30.93
N ASN A 13 -58.39 -3.54 30.35
CA ASN A 13 -58.31 -2.84 29.06
C ASN A 13 -56.86 -2.44 28.69
N SER A 14 -56.53 -2.84 27.55
CA SER A 14 -55.68 -2.17 26.55
C SER A 14 -54.84 -0.97 27.05
N ASN A 15 -53.51 -1.11 26.95
CA ASN A 15 -52.72 -0.13 26.21
C ASN A 15 -51.41 -0.75 25.77
N GLN A 16 -51.21 -0.65 24.50
CA GLN A 16 -50.01 -0.98 23.73
C GLN A 16 -48.87 -0.06 24.23
N GLU A 17 -47.83 -0.60 24.81
CA GLU A 17 -46.53 0.05 24.81
C GLU A 17 -45.65 -0.63 23.81
N ASN A 18 -45.44 0.10 22.74
CA ASN A 18 -44.41 -0.13 21.72
C ASN A 18 -43.04 -0.15 22.37
N THR A 19 -42.48 -1.31 22.51
CA THR A 19 -41.03 -1.46 22.63
C THR A 19 -40.43 -1.35 21.22
N PRO A 20 -39.48 -0.44 20.94
CA PRO A 20 -38.80 -0.44 19.67
C PRO A 20 -37.91 -1.67 19.59
N ILE A 21 -38.25 -2.56 18.68
CA ILE A 21 -37.43 -3.65 18.23
C ILE A 21 -36.12 -3.05 17.72
N ALA A 22 -35.02 -3.49 18.33
CA ALA A 22 -33.69 -3.20 17.88
C ALA A 22 -33.59 -3.34 16.35
N ASN A 23 -33.15 -2.29 15.70
CA ASN A 23 -32.73 -2.28 14.32
C ASN A 23 -31.72 -3.41 14.09
N SER A 24 -32.21 -4.54 13.63
CA SER A 24 -31.37 -5.43 12.83
C SER A 24 -31.06 -4.63 11.56
N THR A 25 -29.82 -4.22 11.44
CA THR A 25 -29.25 -3.77 10.17
C THR A 25 -29.60 -4.80 9.11
N VAL A 26 -30.61 -4.50 8.32
CA VAL A 26 -30.86 -5.19 7.07
C VAL A 26 -29.62 -4.86 6.24
N ASP A 27 -28.74 -5.85 6.10
CA ASP A 27 -27.72 -5.82 5.07
C ASP A 27 -28.46 -5.66 3.75
N THR A 28 -28.55 -4.44 3.27
CA THR A 28 -29.18 -4.16 1.99
C THR A 28 -28.33 -4.85 0.92
N MET A 29 -29.00 -5.40 -0.07
CA MET A 29 -28.34 -6.07 -1.20
C MET A 29 -27.26 -5.17 -1.84
N GLU A 30 -27.39 -3.86 -1.68
CA GLU A 30 -26.42 -2.85 -2.09
C GLU A 30 -25.13 -2.90 -1.27
N SER A 31 -25.17 -3.10 0.06
CA SER A 31 -23.97 -3.25 0.88
C SER A 31 -23.24 -4.58 0.61
N LEU A 32 -23.98 -5.63 0.26
CA LEU A 32 -23.40 -6.90 -0.17
C LEU A 32 -22.78 -6.80 -1.58
N ILE A 33 -23.33 -5.96 -2.45
CA ILE A 33 -22.77 -5.72 -3.80
C ILE A 33 -21.47 -4.91 -3.70
N GLU A 34 -21.34 -3.97 -2.76
CA GLU A 34 -20.09 -3.26 -2.51
C GLU A 34 -18.99 -4.18 -1.95
N GLU A 35 -19.35 -5.15 -1.11
CA GLU A 35 -18.40 -6.14 -0.59
C GLU A 35 -18.00 -7.19 -1.64
N PHE A 36 -18.87 -7.45 -2.62
CA PHE A 36 -18.65 -8.34 -3.77
C PHE A 36 -18.36 -7.59 -5.07
N SER A 37 -18.07 -6.30 -5.03
CA SER A 37 -17.56 -5.61 -6.20
C SER A 37 -16.37 -6.39 -6.76
N PRO A 38 -16.34 -6.71 -8.06
CA PRO A 38 -15.18 -7.37 -8.63
C PRO A 38 -13.99 -6.45 -8.32
N LYS A 39 -13.04 -6.97 -7.52
CA LYS A 39 -11.81 -6.25 -7.19
C LYS A 39 -11.24 -5.73 -8.49
N GLU A 40 -11.01 -4.44 -8.50
CA GLU A 40 -10.59 -3.68 -9.66
C GLU A 40 -9.51 -4.43 -10.44
N ILE A 41 -9.73 -4.57 -11.74
CA ILE A 41 -8.71 -5.09 -12.64
C ILE A 41 -7.53 -4.11 -12.53
N LEU A 42 -6.40 -4.60 -12.03
CA LEU A 42 -5.21 -3.79 -11.90
C LEU A 42 -4.81 -3.23 -13.25
N GLU A 43 -4.53 -1.94 -13.30
CA GLU A 43 -4.06 -1.27 -14.48
C GLU A 43 -2.53 -1.16 -14.50
N ARG A 44 -1.97 -1.09 -15.70
CA ARG A 44 -0.55 -0.80 -15.84
C ARG A 44 -0.22 0.58 -15.27
N GLY A 45 0.79 0.65 -14.41
CA GLY A 45 1.19 1.91 -13.79
C GLY A 45 0.63 2.12 -12.38
N GLU A 46 -0.23 1.23 -11.94
CA GLU A 46 -0.81 1.30 -10.61
C GLU A 46 0.19 0.86 -9.53
N ILE A 47 0.10 1.52 -8.37
CA ILE A 47 0.89 1.17 -7.19
C ILE A 47 -0.02 0.42 -6.23
N VAL A 48 0.38 -0.79 -5.87
CA VAL A 48 -0.39 -1.69 -5.02
C VAL A 48 0.48 -2.29 -3.93
N ASP A 49 -0.12 -2.50 -2.78
CA ASP A 49 0.51 -3.21 -1.67
C ASP A 49 0.32 -4.72 -1.87
N GLY A 50 1.39 -5.47 -1.70
CA GLY A 50 1.35 -6.92 -1.81
C GLY A 50 2.18 -7.61 -0.75
N THR A 51 1.76 -8.81 -0.34
CA THR A 51 2.44 -9.60 0.68
C THR A 51 3.30 -10.68 0.05
N VAL A 52 4.56 -10.77 0.47
CA VAL A 52 5.50 -11.81 -0.02
C VAL A 52 5.06 -13.17 0.47
N ILE A 53 4.62 -14.04 -0.44
CA ILE A 53 4.22 -15.43 -0.12
C ILE A 53 5.34 -16.43 -0.38
N ASN A 54 6.16 -16.17 -1.39
CA ASN A 54 7.27 -17.05 -1.70
C ASN A 54 8.49 -16.29 -2.27
N ILE A 55 9.68 -16.83 -1.98
CA ILE A 55 10.95 -16.32 -2.48
C ILE A 55 11.55 -17.38 -3.37
N GLN A 56 11.82 -17.03 -4.63
CA GLN A 56 12.40 -17.90 -5.65
C GLN A 56 13.76 -17.36 -6.10
N ASP A 57 14.57 -18.18 -6.74
CA ASP A 57 15.87 -17.76 -7.25
C ASP A 57 15.79 -16.67 -8.33
N ASN A 58 14.67 -16.62 -9.05
CA ASN A 58 14.40 -15.67 -10.13
C ASN A 58 13.58 -14.44 -9.69
N GLY A 59 13.03 -14.41 -8.47
CA GLY A 59 12.22 -13.30 -7.98
C GLY A 59 11.35 -13.62 -6.78
N LEU A 60 10.38 -12.76 -6.53
CA LEU A 60 9.40 -12.88 -5.44
C LEU A 60 8.01 -13.14 -5.98
N VAL A 61 7.29 -14.03 -5.30
CA VAL A 61 5.84 -14.22 -5.52
C VAL A 61 5.10 -13.44 -4.45
N ILE A 62 4.16 -12.60 -4.88
CA ILE A 62 3.45 -11.64 -4.04
C ILE A 62 1.95 -11.90 -4.16
N ASP A 63 1.29 -11.97 -3.02
CA ASP A 63 -0.16 -11.96 -2.92
C ASP A 63 -0.67 -10.51 -2.90
N LEU A 64 -1.52 -10.19 -3.84
CA LEU A 64 -2.18 -8.88 -3.96
C LEU A 64 -3.59 -8.89 -3.36
N GLY A 65 -3.98 -9.98 -2.68
CA GLY A 65 -5.34 -10.20 -2.21
C GLY A 65 -6.37 -10.33 -3.33
N GLN A 66 -5.91 -10.62 -4.55
CA GLN A 66 -6.71 -10.84 -5.75
C GLN A 66 -6.65 -12.32 -6.17
N LYS A 67 -7.36 -12.64 -7.25
CA LYS A 67 -7.42 -14.00 -7.78
C LYS A 67 -6.08 -14.45 -8.41
N SER A 68 -5.29 -13.50 -8.89
CA SER A 68 -4.00 -13.74 -9.55
C SER A 68 -2.84 -13.35 -8.63
N GLU A 69 -1.77 -14.13 -8.67
CA GLU A 69 -0.53 -13.84 -7.95
C GLU A 69 0.33 -12.85 -8.74
N GLY A 70 1.03 -11.98 -8.01
CA GLY A 70 2.02 -11.08 -8.57
C GLY A 70 3.42 -11.70 -8.55
N PHE A 71 4.22 -11.42 -9.57
CA PHE A 71 5.62 -11.82 -9.64
C PHE A 71 6.53 -10.60 -9.82
N VAL A 72 7.54 -10.47 -8.94
CA VAL A 72 8.60 -9.46 -9.05
C VAL A 72 9.89 -10.15 -9.47
N PRO A 73 10.38 -9.95 -10.68
CA PRO A 73 11.63 -10.54 -11.12
C PRO A 73 12.83 -9.86 -10.43
N LYS A 74 13.92 -10.57 -10.28
CA LYS A 74 15.13 -10.12 -9.57
C LYS A 74 15.74 -8.83 -10.12
N ASN A 75 15.58 -8.54 -11.38
CA ASN A 75 16.03 -7.28 -12.01
C ASN A 75 15.17 -6.06 -11.64
N GLU A 76 13.96 -6.26 -11.13
CA GLU A 76 13.00 -5.20 -10.72
C GLU A 76 12.92 -5.03 -9.18
N MET A 77 13.88 -5.62 -8.45
CA MET A 77 14.00 -5.55 -7.00
C MET A 77 15.42 -5.21 -6.52
N ARG A 78 16.22 -4.55 -7.32
CA ARG A 78 17.63 -4.22 -7.01
C ARG A 78 17.76 -3.27 -5.83
N SER A 79 16.78 -2.42 -5.61
CA SER A 79 16.73 -1.51 -4.46
C SER A 79 16.52 -2.24 -3.12
N LEU A 80 16.13 -3.53 -3.16
CA LEU A 80 16.03 -4.40 -2.00
C LEU A 80 17.36 -5.07 -1.67
N THR A 81 18.46 -4.34 -1.63
CA THR A 81 19.84 -4.86 -1.58
C THR A 81 20.20 -5.57 -0.28
N ASN A 82 19.38 -5.54 0.75
CA ASN A 82 19.64 -6.16 2.03
C ASN A 82 18.53 -7.15 2.40
N THR A 83 18.94 -8.30 2.80
CA THR A 83 18.19 -9.49 3.24
C THR A 83 17.03 -9.23 4.22
N GLU A 84 16.97 -8.03 4.80
CA GLU A 84 15.95 -7.65 5.77
C GLU A 84 14.61 -7.21 5.15
N THR A 85 14.57 -7.03 3.83
CA THR A 85 13.46 -6.30 3.21
C THR A 85 12.41 -7.21 2.55
N TYR A 86 12.70 -8.50 2.37
CA TYR A 86 11.78 -9.42 1.67
C TYR A 86 11.64 -10.78 2.34
N GLU A 87 11.26 -10.77 3.61
CA GLU A 87 10.85 -11.99 4.30
C GLU A 87 9.43 -12.40 3.92
N LYS A 88 9.15 -13.71 3.97
CA LYS A 88 7.78 -14.20 3.79
C LYS A 88 6.82 -13.56 4.80
N GLY A 89 5.68 -13.13 4.33
CA GLY A 89 4.66 -12.44 5.13
C GLY A 89 4.85 -10.92 5.25
N LYS A 90 5.91 -10.35 4.64
CA LYS A 90 6.13 -8.90 4.64
C LYS A 90 5.37 -8.24 3.48
N THR A 91 4.73 -7.11 3.77
CA THR A 91 4.06 -6.30 2.76
C THR A 91 5.08 -5.40 2.06
N LEU A 92 5.05 -5.38 0.75
CA LEU A 92 5.86 -4.53 -0.11
C LEU A 92 4.95 -3.69 -1.00
N ILE A 93 5.38 -2.47 -1.26
CA ILE A 93 4.74 -1.60 -2.24
C ILE A 93 5.31 -1.94 -3.61
N THR A 94 4.42 -2.20 -4.55
CA THR A 94 4.77 -2.68 -5.89
C THR A 94 4.07 -1.87 -6.97
N TYR A 95 4.73 -1.76 -8.12
CA TYR A 95 4.22 -1.08 -9.31
C TYR A 95 3.84 -2.13 -10.36
N VAL A 96 2.65 -2.02 -10.94
CA VAL A 96 2.15 -2.94 -11.96
C VAL A 96 2.79 -2.62 -13.31
N ILE A 97 3.67 -3.52 -13.79
CA ILE A 97 4.26 -3.41 -15.13
C ILE A 97 3.29 -3.95 -16.19
N PHE A 98 2.76 -5.15 -15.93
CA PHE A 98 1.75 -5.80 -16.76
C PHE A 98 0.70 -6.44 -15.86
N PRO A 99 -0.58 -6.08 -16.04
CA PRO A 99 -1.67 -6.56 -15.20
C PRO A 99 -1.99 -8.05 -15.41
N GLU A 100 -1.62 -8.60 -16.56
CA GLU A 100 -1.79 -10.01 -16.85
C GLU A 100 -0.76 -10.46 -17.90
N THR A 101 -0.01 -11.50 -17.59
CA THR A 101 0.88 -12.19 -18.52
C THR A 101 0.15 -13.35 -19.18
N GLN A 102 0.76 -13.97 -20.20
CA GLN A 102 0.20 -15.16 -20.86
C GLN A 102 -0.01 -16.35 -19.88
N GLU A 103 0.68 -16.32 -18.75
CA GLU A 103 0.62 -17.32 -17.69
C GLU A 103 -0.39 -16.96 -16.58
N GLY A 104 -1.15 -15.85 -16.73
CA GLY A 104 -2.14 -15.38 -15.76
C GLY A 104 -1.52 -14.74 -14.51
N THR A 105 -0.22 -14.40 -14.56
CA THR A 105 0.52 -13.79 -13.45
C THR A 105 0.65 -12.28 -13.70
N ILE A 106 0.57 -11.49 -12.64
CA ILE A 106 0.76 -10.04 -12.70
C ILE A 106 2.26 -9.72 -12.55
N LEU A 107 2.83 -8.99 -13.51
CA LEU A 107 4.24 -8.60 -13.44
C LEU A 107 4.39 -7.29 -12.68
N LEU A 108 5.22 -7.31 -11.63
CA LEU A 108 5.40 -6.23 -10.69
C LEU A 108 6.84 -5.73 -10.62
N SER A 109 7.03 -4.49 -10.14
CA SER A 109 8.34 -3.90 -9.84
C SER A 109 8.32 -3.17 -8.50
N VAL A 110 9.29 -3.48 -7.66
CA VAL A 110 9.52 -2.74 -6.41
C VAL A 110 10.35 -1.48 -6.68
N ASP A 111 11.32 -1.57 -7.58
CA ASP A 111 12.21 -0.45 -7.90
C ASP A 111 11.45 0.72 -8.50
N ARG A 112 10.48 0.45 -9.38
CA ARG A 112 9.61 1.48 -9.96
C ARG A 112 8.65 2.07 -8.94
N ALA A 113 8.07 1.25 -8.07
CA ALA A 113 7.20 1.73 -7.00
C ALA A 113 7.92 2.74 -6.09
N ARG A 114 9.16 2.42 -5.70
CA ARG A 114 10.01 3.33 -4.91
C ARG A 114 10.35 4.60 -5.67
N GLY A 115 10.69 4.49 -6.94
CA GLY A 115 10.96 5.65 -7.80
C GLY A 115 9.76 6.58 -7.89
N GLU A 116 8.56 6.05 -8.13
CA GLU A 116 7.33 6.84 -8.20
C GLU A 116 6.99 7.52 -6.86
N GLN A 117 7.16 6.81 -5.75
CA GLN A 117 6.97 7.41 -4.42
C GLN A 117 8.02 8.49 -4.15
N GLY A 118 9.28 8.22 -4.49
CA GLY A 118 10.36 9.20 -4.37
C GLY A 118 10.07 10.47 -5.15
N TRP A 119 9.60 10.37 -6.40
CA TRP A 119 9.20 11.52 -7.19
C TRP A 119 8.09 12.35 -6.54
N LYS A 120 7.06 11.71 -5.99
CA LYS A 120 6.00 12.40 -5.24
C LYS A 120 6.57 13.15 -4.04
N THR A 121 7.45 12.50 -3.26
CA THR A 121 8.10 13.12 -2.09
C THR A 121 8.96 14.31 -2.51
N LEU A 122 9.73 14.18 -3.59
CA LEU A 122 10.57 15.27 -4.13
C LEU A 122 9.72 16.45 -4.62
N ASP A 123 8.60 16.19 -5.28
CA ASP A 123 7.72 17.25 -5.77
C ASP A 123 7.02 18.01 -4.64
N VAL A 124 6.55 17.31 -3.62
CA VAL A 124 6.01 17.93 -2.40
C VAL A 124 7.07 18.78 -1.70
N ALA A 125 8.28 18.24 -1.51
CA ALA A 125 9.37 18.98 -0.87
C ALA A 125 9.76 20.23 -1.67
N ARG A 126 9.73 20.16 -3.00
CA ARG A 126 9.96 21.31 -3.88
C ARG A 126 8.88 22.37 -3.69
N GLN A 127 7.63 22.01 -3.63
CA GLN A 127 6.50 22.94 -3.44
C GLN A 127 6.54 23.60 -2.06
N GLU A 128 6.93 22.86 -1.03
CA GLU A 128 7.05 23.34 0.34
C GLU A 128 8.38 24.05 0.64
N GLY A 129 9.34 24.04 -0.29
CA GLY A 129 10.67 24.59 -0.10
C GLY A 129 11.50 23.85 0.97
N LYS A 130 11.21 22.56 1.20
CA LYS A 130 11.93 21.73 2.16
C LYS A 130 13.28 21.28 1.62
N THR A 131 14.27 21.24 2.49
CA THR A 131 15.58 20.66 2.19
C THR A 131 15.54 19.15 2.40
N LEU A 132 16.02 18.40 1.42
CA LEU A 132 16.16 16.95 1.49
C LEU A 132 17.62 16.54 1.62
N ILE A 133 17.84 15.37 2.20
CA ILE A 133 19.16 14.76 2.33
C ILE A 133 19.32 13.71 1.25
N GLY A 134 20.30 13.89 0.37
CA GLY A 134 20.66 12.92 -0.67
C GLY A 134 22.05 12.33 -0.41
N LYS A 135 22.24 11.08 -0.90
CA LYS A 135 23.51 10.38 -0.87
C LYS A 135 24.20 10.53 -2.24
N ILE A 136 25.46 10.91 -2.26
CA ILE A 136 26.26 10.91 -3.49
C ILE A 136 26.60 9.45 -3.82
N VAL A 137 26.14 8.99 -4.99
CA VAL A 137 26.35 7.61 -5.47
C VAL A 137 27.40 7.51 -6.55
N ASP A 138 27.62 8.61 -7.31
CA ASP A 138 28.63 8.70 -8.35
C ASP A 138 29.04 10.14 -8.59
N SER A 139 30.17 10.34 -9.28
CA SER A 139 30.66 11.67 -9.62
C SER A 139 31.42 11.67 -10.95
N ASN A 140 31.30 12.78 -11.67
CA ASN A 140 32.00 12.99 -12.91
C ASN A 140 32.51 14.46 -13.01
N LYS A 141 33.24 14.76 -14.09
CA LYS A 141 33.81 16.12 -14.34
C LYS A 141 32.76 17.22 -14.43
N GLY A 142 31.50 16.90 -14.60
CA GLY A 142 30.39 17.85 -14.69
C GLY A 142 29.64 18.08 -13.39
N GLY A 143 29.75 17.16 -12.43
CA GLY A 143 29.01 17.23 -11.17
C GLY A 143 28.90 15.89 -10.44
N ALA A 144 27.98 15.84 -9.48
CA ALA A 144 27.71 14.67 -8.66
C ALA A 144 26.36 14.05 -9.01
N VAL A 145 26.30 12.70 -9.03
CA VAL A 145 25.05 11.95 -9.07
C VAL A 145 24.62 11.69 -7.64
N VAL A 146 23.44 12.17 -7.27
CA VAL A 146 22.86 12.01 -5.94
C VAL A 146 21.63 11.14 -6.00
N GLU A 147 21.49 10.27 -5.02
CA GLU A 147 20.28 9.51 -4.77
C GLU A 147 19.54 10.12 -3.59
N CYS A 148 18.27 10.44 -3.80
CA CYS A 148 17.37 10.97 -2.79
C CYS A 148 16.03 10.28 -2.93
N GLU A 149 15.52 9.69 -1.84
CA GLU A 149 14.23 8.95 -1.82
C GLU A 149 14.09 7.89 -2.93
N GLY A 150 15.20 7.22 -3.28
CA GLY A 150 15.22 6.20 -4.34
C GLY A 150 15.23 6.75 -5.77
N VAL A 151 15.32 8.07 -5.93
CA VAL A 151 15.44 8.74 -7.23
C VAL A 151 16.86 9.25 -7.40
N GLN A 152 17.45 9.00 -8.57
CA GLN A 152 18.77 9.54 -8.91
C GLN A 152 18.62 10.87 -9.64
N GLY A 153 19.34 11.87 -9.15
CA GLY A 153 19.44 13.19 -9.74
C GLY A 153 20.89 13.59 -9.99
N PHE A 154 21.09 14.53 -10.92
CA PHE A 154 22.40 15.08 -11.21
C PHE A 154 22.51 16.53 -10.69
N VAL A 155 23.56 16.79 -9.90
CA VAL A 155 23.86 18.13 -9.38
C VAL A 155 25.11 18.65 -10.07
N PRO A 156 24.99 19.65 -10.96
CA PRO A 156 26.15 20.25 -11.64
C PRO A 156 27.14 20.89 -10.66
N LEU A 157 28.42 20.97 -11.02
CA LEU A 157 29.46 21.61 -10.21
C LEU A 157 29.12 23.06 -9.82
N SER A 158 28.39 23.78 -10.67
CA SER A 158 27.93 25.14 -10.39
C SER A 158 26.95 25.26 -9.23
N GLN A 159 26.28 24.17 -8.91
CA GLN A 159 25.26 24.07 -7.84
C GLN A 159 25.84 23.44 -6.57
N LEU A 160 27.04 22.86 -6.63
CA LEU A 160 27.73 22.32 -5.46
C LEU A 160 28.36 23.44 -4.65
N ILE A 161 28.08 23.48 -3.34
CA ILE A 161 28.55 24.46 -2.40
C ILE A 161 29.35 23.76 -1.31
N GLY A 162 30.43 24.42 -0.81
CA GLY A 162 31.21 23.93 0.30
C GLY A 162 32.19 22.81 -0.06
N PRO A 163 32.61 21.98 0.92
CA PRO A 163 33.65 20.96 0.73
C PRO A 163 33.36 19.94 -0.36
N ALA A 164 32.12 19.75 -0.71
CA ALA A 164 31.72 18.87 -1.83
C ALA A 164 32.28 19.36 -3.17
N ARG A 165 32.45 20.67 -3.36
CA ARG A 165 33.04 21.25 -4.59
C ARG A 165 34.52 20.98 -4.70
N GLU A 166 35.25 20.98 -3.57
CA GLU A 166 36.69 20.77 -3.52
C GLU A 166 37.12 19.33 -3.84
N LEU A 167 36.20 18.37 -3.63
CA LEU A 167 36.43 16.96 -3.95
C LEU A 167 36.39 16.65 -5.47
N TYR A 168 35.92 17.60 -6.29
CA TYR A 168 35.72 17.40 -7.74
C TYR A 168 36.54 18.39 -8.61
N THR A 169 37.40 19.20 -8.01
CA THR A 169 38.34 20.09 -8.70
C THR A 169 39.73 19.48 -8.70
#